data_aabc84bacba289b0501f0fc24496ac7c
#
_entry.id   aabc84bacba289b0501f0fc24496ac7c
#
_cell.length_a   1.000
_cell.length_b   1.000
_cell.length_c   1.000
_cell.angle_alpha   90.00
_cell.angle_beta   90.00
_cell.angle_gamma   90.00
#
_symmetry.space_group_name_H-M   'P 1'
#
loop_
_entity.id
_entity.type
_entity.pdbx_description
1 polymer ?
#
loop_
_entity_poly.entity_id
_entity_poly.type
_entity_poly.pdbx_seq_one_letter_code
_entity_poly.pdbx_strand_id
1 'polypeptide(L)'
;MLNREIQSDRKNKNIIGMMQSCLIWVLVVRIIMIMVQITRLQGTARVINYAGLVRGDTQRMVKLEITGSRSDELIKYLDDILSGLRYQDGHYDLVKLHDKEYQDKLQVQSDYWEKLKTEIEAVRSKGYQNTDIVNMSEIYFHMADETVFAAENYSEKIAVKIRTIELLSALDMLCLVILVIMQTLTAMKMAMKNKLLEQRAYTDAHTGLPNKGACEALLRDQDTIVEPTACIMFDLNNLKTTNDTMGHSAGDRLIMDFARLLRSVIPDKDFVGRYGGDEFMAVIYHTGKTEIGELLQSLSREKDRLNSNEDQIPIDYACGWAHSTDEGTCTLQMLLDKADSYMYENKQLCKKRNLCSRQGTQK
;
A
#
# COMPACT_ATOMS: atom_id res chain seq x y z
N MET A 1 -22.77 21.02 4.17
CA MET A 1 -22.20 20.25 3.04
C MET A 1 -21.02 19.38 3.46
N LEU A 2 -20.05 19.90 4.20
CA LEU A 2 -18.83 19.19 4.63
C LEU A 2 -19.07 17.85 5.36
N ASN A 3 -20.03 17.78 6.29
CA ASN A 3 -20.37 16.56 7.02
C ASN A 3 -20.96 15.44 6.14
N ARG A 4 -21.66 15.78 5.06
CA ARG A 4 -22.18 14.79 4.11
C ARG A 4 -21.07 14.21 3.21
N GLU A 5 -20.10 15.01 2.81
CA GLU A 5 -18.94 14.56 2.04
C GLU A 5 -18.05 13.63 2.88
N ILE A 6 -17.77 13.98 4.13
CA ILE A 6 -16.97 13.15 5.06
C ILE A 6 -17.66 11.80 5.33
N GLN A 7 -18.98 11.79 5.52
CA GLN A 7 -19.75 10.54 5.70
C GLN A 7 -19.77 9.69 4.42
N SER A 8 -19.89 10.31 3.25
CA SER A 8 -19.84 9.62 1.95
C SER A 8 -18.49 8.97 1.71
N ASP A 9 -17.41 9.67 2.01
CA ASP A 9 -16.02 9.18 1.83
C ASP A 9 -15.71 8.02 2.78
N ARG A 10 -16.17 8.09 4.03
CA ARG A 10 -16.04 7.00 5.01
C ARG A 10 -16.83 5.76 4.60
N LYS A 11 -18.04 5.94 4.05
CA LYS A 11 -18.89 4.86 3.54
C LYS A 11 -18.25 4.17 2.33
N ASN A 12 -17.69 4.95 1.40
CA ASN A 12 -16.99 4.41 0.23
C ASN A 12 -15.72 3.63 0.61
N LYS A 13 -14.92 4.10 1.57
CA LYS A 13 -13.76 3.36 2.09
C LYS A 13 -14.15 2.02 2.70
N ASN A 14 -15.22 1.98 3.47
CA ASN A 14 -15.71 0.75 4.08
C ASN A 14 -16.22 -0.25 3.01
N ILE A 15 -16.91 0.23 1.97
CA ILE A 15 -17.38 -0.61 0.87
C ILE A 15 -16.20 -1.21 0.10
N ILE A 16 -15.19 -0.42 -0.24
CA ILE A 16 -13.99 -0.91 -0.94
C ILE A 16 -13.24 -1.93 -0.08
N GLY A 17 -13.07 -1.68 1.22
CA GLY A 17 -12.48 -2.64 2.15
C GLY A 17 -13.25 -3.96 2.24
N MET A 18 -14.58 -3.92 2.28
CA MET A 18 -15.42 -5.12 2.22
C MET A 18 -15.26 -5.89 0.90
N MET A 19 -15.22 -5.18 -0.23
CA MET A 19 -15.00 -5.82 -1.55
C MET A 19 -13.64 -6.51 -1.62
N GLN A 20 -12.57 -5.87 -1.14
CA GLN A 20 -11.24 -6.48 -1.09
C GLN A 20 -11.22 -7.73 -0.21
N SER A 21 -11.81 -7.67 1.00
CA SER A 21 -11.89 -8.82 1.89
C SER A 21 -12.67 -9.97 1.25
N CYS A 22 -13.75 -9.69 0.53
CA CYS A 22 -14.53 -10.69 -0.19
C CYS A 22 -13.70 -11.35 -1.30
N LEU A 23 -13.00 -10.57 -2.13
CA LEU A 23 -12.14 -11.09 -3.20
C LEU A 23 -11.01 -11.96 -2.66
N ILE A 24 -10.35 -11.52 -1.57
CA ILE A 24 -9.29 -12.33 -0.90
C ILE A 24 -9.86 -13.65 -0.43
N TRP A 25 -11.05 -13.65 0.18
CA TRP A 25 -11.68 -14.88 0.67
C TRP A 25 -12.01 -15.83 -0.47
N VAL A 26 -12.56 -15.33 -1.57
CA VAL A 26 -12.84 -16.11 -2.79
C VAL A 26 -11.56 -16.71 -3.36
N LEU A 27 -10.46 -15.94 -3.41
CA LEU A 27 -9.16 -16.42 -3.89
C LEU A 27 -8.63 -17.55 -3.02
N VAL A 28 -8.70 -17.44 -1.68
CA VAL A 28 -8.27 -18.50 -0.75
C VAL A 28 -9.07 -19.79 -0.99
N VAL A 29 -10.40 -19.68 -1.12
CA VAL A 29 -11.26 -20.85 -1.40
C VAL A 29 -10.87 -21.51 -2.72
N ARG A 30 -10.58 -20.74 -3.78
CA ARG A 30 -10.16 -21.29 -5.08
C ARG A 30 -8.80 -21.99 -4.99
N ILE A 31 -7.84 -21.43 -4.27
CA ILE A 31 -6.54 -22.09 -4.05
C ILE A 31 -6.73 -23.44 -3.38
N ILE A 32 -7.56 -23.53 -2.35
CA ILE A 32 -7.89 -24.81 -1.68
C ILE A 32 -8.53 -25.79 -2.68
N MET A 33 -9.46 -25.31 -3.51
CA MET A 33 -10.09 -26.14 -4.54
C MET A 33 -9.06 -26.67 -5.55
N ILE A 34 -8.12 -25.85 -6.00
CA ILE A 34 -7.04 -26.26 -6.92
C ILE A 34 -6.20 -27.36 -6.26
N MET A 35 -5.78 -27.20 -5.01
CA MET A 35 -4.99 -28.20 -4.27
C MET A 35 -5.72 -29.56 -4.20
N VAL A 36 -7.02 -29.55 -3.89
CA VAL A 36 -7.83 -30.78 -3.87
C VAL A 36 -7.90 -31.42 -5.26
N GLN A 37 -8.07 -30.62 -6.31
CA GLN A 37 -8.14 -31.17 -7.68
C GLN A 37 -6.78 -31.72 -8.16
N ILE A 38 -5.67 -31.10 -7.80
CA ILE A 38 -4.32 -31.61 -8.12
C ILE A 38 -4.09 -32.96 -7.43
N THR A 39 -4.44 -33.09 -6.17
CA THR A 39 -4.32 -34.37 -5.45
C THR A 39 -5.15 -35.48 -6.13
N ARG A 40 -6.36 -35.16 -6.60
CA ARG A 40 -7.20 -36.11 -7.36
C ARG A 40 -6.56 -36.47 -8.70
N LEU A 41 -5.98 -35.52 -9.41
CA LEU A 41 -5.32 -35.73 -10.69
C LEU A 41 -4.11 -36.67 -10.56
N GLN A 42 -3.29 -36.49 -9.52
CA GLN A 42 -2.15 -37.36 -9.23
C GLN A 42 -2.58 -38.82 -8.97
N GLY A 43 -3.65 -39.02 -8.20
CA GLY A 43 -4.23 -40.33 -7.99
C GLY A 43 -4.77 -40.98 -9.25
N THR A 44 -5.40 -40.19 -10.15
CA THR A 44 -5.94 -40.65 -11.43
C THR A 44 -4.84 -41.14 -12.38
N ALA A 45 -3.71 -40.49 -12.44
CA ALA A 45 -2.57 -40.88 -13.29
C ALA A 45 -2.08 -42.31 -12.92
N ARG A 46 -2.05 -42.63 -11.63
CA ARG A 46 -1.68 -43.99 -11.16
C ARG A 46 -2.73 -45.04 -11.57
N VAL A 47 -4.01 -44.73 -11.44
CA VAL A 47 -5.11 -45.60 -11.88
C VAL A 47 -5.03 -45.87 -13.38
N ILE A 48 -4.80 -44.87 -14.23
CA ILE A 48 -4.64 -45.02 -15.66
C ILE A 48 -3.47 -45.96 -15.99
N ASN A 49 -2.33 -45.78 -15.35
CA ASN A 49 -1.17 -46.64 -15.54
C ASN A 49 -1.46 -48.13 -15.22
N TYR A 50 -2.05 -48.40 -14.07
CA TYR A 50 -2.38 -49.77 -13.66
C TYR A 50 -3.51 -50.37 -14.49
N ALA A 51 -4.51 -49.62 -14.93
CA ALA A 51 -5.52 -50.08 -15.87
C ALA A 51 -4.88 -50.46 -17.24
N GLY A 52 -3.88 -49.65 -17.68
CA GLY A 52 -3.08 -49.96 -18.86
C GLY A 52 -2.25 -51.25 -18.72
N LEU A 53 -1.68 -51.49 -17.53
CA LEU A 53 -0.96 -52.73 -17.23
C LEU A 53 -1.92 -53.94 -17.31
N VAL A 54 -3.14 -53.85 -16.74
CA VAL A 54 -4.16 -54.91 -16.85
C VAL A 54 -4.44 -55.23 -18.31
N ARG A 55 -4.60 -54.23 -19.18
CA ARG A 55 -4.83 -54.38 -20.62
C ARG A 55 -3.67 -55.17 -21.28
N GLY A 56 -2.43 -54.71 -21.06
CA GLY A 56 -1.24 -55.29 -21.69
C GLY A 56 -0.88 -56.68 -21.16
N ASP A 57 -0.89 -56.85 -19.83
CA ASP A 57 -0.46 -58.08 -19.19
C ASP A 57 -1.51 -59.21 -19.33
N THR A 58 -2.80 -58.90 -19.50
CA THR A 58 -3.81 -59.91 -19.85
C THR A 58 -3.50 -60.51 -21.24
N GLN A 59 -3.16 -59.73 -22.24
CA GLN A 59 -2.76 -60.29 -23.54
C GLN A 59 -1.47 -61.14 -23.45
N ARG A 60 -0.53 -60.72 -22.66
CA ARG A 60 0.70 -61.44 -22.37
C ARG A 60 0.37 -62.79 -21.67
N MET A 61 -0.50 -62.81 -20.73
CA MET A 61 -0.96 -63.99 -19.98
C MET A 61 -1.64 -65.00 -20.91
N VAL A 62 -2.60 -64.57 -21.74
CA VAL A 62 -3.27 -65.43 -22.71
C VAL A 62 -2.29 -66.03 -23.69
N LYS A 63 -1.31 -65.26 -24.19
CA LYS A 63 -0.24 -65.74 -25.06
C LYS A 63 0.59 -66.84 -24.39
N LEU A 64 0.95 -66.69 -23.13
CA LEU A 64 1.69 -67.69 -22.36
C LEU A 64 0.87 -68.99 -22.20
N GLU A 65 -0.39 -68.91 -21.86
CA GLU A 65 -1.28 -70.08 -21.68
C GLU A 65 -1.48 -70.84 -23.00
N ILE A 66 -1.66 -70.14 -24.14
CA ILE A 66 -1.77 -70.74 -25.48
C ILE A 66 -0.47 -71.46 -25.88
N THR A 67 0.70 -70.97 -25.48
CA THR A 67 2.01 -71.57 -25.74
C THR A 67 2.38 -72.70 -24.75
N GLY A 68 1.50 -73.03 -23.80
CA GLY A 68 1.69 -74.11 -22.82
C GLY A 68 2.49 -73.67 -21.57
N SER A 69 2.77 -72.39 -21.43
CA SER A 69 3.44 -71.84 -20.25
C SER A 69 2.40 -71.37 -19.21
N ARG A 70 2.44 -71.92 -17.99
CA ARG A 70 1.54 -71.51 -16.93
C ARG A 70 1.88 -70.08 -16.43
N SER A 71 0.84 -69.30 -16.23
CA SER A 71 0.95 -67.88 -15.85
C SER A 71 0.27 -67.53 -14.51
N ASP A 72 0.30 -68.48 -13.56
CA ASP A 72 -0.41 -68.35 -12.27
C ASP A 72 0.01 -67.10 -11.46
N GLU A 73 1.31 -66.75 -11.45
CA GLU A 73 1.81 -65.49 -10.83
C GLU A 73 1.24 -64.26 -11.47
N LEU A 74 1.12 -64.26 -12.80
CA LEU A 74 0.59 -63.11 -13.57
C LEU A 74 -0.93 -62.98 -13.37
N ILE A 75 -1.67 -64.11 -13.27
CA ILE A 75 -3.09 -64.10 -12.94
C ILE A 75 -3.31 -63.48 -11.54
N LYS A 76 -2.52 -63.90 -10.55
CA LYS A 76 -2.59 -63.31 -9.19
C LYS A 76 -2.26 -61.82 -9.20
N TYR A 77 -1.24 -61.40 -9.96
CA TYR A 77 -0.87 -60.00 -10.10
C TYR A 77 -2.02 -59.17 -10.70
N LEU A 78 -2.70 -59.69 -11.72
CA LEU A 78 -3.85 -59.04 -12.35
C LEU A 78 -5.07 -58.97 -11.44
N ASP A 79 -5.32 -60.03 -10.66
CA ASP A 79 -6.36 -60.07 -9.61
C ASP A 79 -6.14 -58.96 -8.58
N ASP A 80 -4.90 -58.83 -8.08
CA ASP A 80 -4.54 -57.78 -7.10
C ASP A 80 -4.74 -56.37 -7.66
N ILE A 81 -4.36 -56.11 -8.91
CA ILE A 81 -4.56 -54.81 -9.57
C ILE A 81 -6.06 -54.54 -9.73
N LEU A 82 -6.83 -55.45 -10.26
CA LEU A 82 -8.27 -55.28 -10.48
C LEU A 82 -9.02 -55.07 -9.16
N SER A 83 -8.65 -55.79 -8.10
CA SER A 83 -9.18 -55.55 -6.75
C SER A 83 -8.82 -54.13 -6.27
N GLY A 84 -7.57 -53.72 -6.43
CA GLY A 84 -7.11 -52.37 -6.06
C GLY A 84 -7.85 -51.26 -6.81
N LEU A 85 -8.06 -51.41 -8.12
CA LEU A 85 -8.81 -50.45 -8.93
C LEU A 85 -10.28 -50.32 -8.50
N ARG A 86 -10.89 -51.44 -8.08
CA ARG A 86 -12.32 -51.52 -7.75
C ARG A 86 -12.62 -51.15 -6.30
N TYR A 87 -11.81 -51.69 -5.34
CA TYR A 87 -12.10 -51.63 -3.90
C TYR A 87 -11.10 -50.80 -3.10
N GLN A 88 -10.03 -50.29 -3.71
CA GLN A 88 -8.89 -49.65 -3.05
C GLN A 88 -8.12 -50.64 -2.12
N ASP A 89 -8.24 -51.92 -2.40
CA ASP A 89 -7.51 -52.98 -1.70
C ASP A 89 -6.13 -53.19 -2.34
N GLY A 90 -5.16 -53.67 -1.58
CA GLY A 90 -3.88 -54.13 -2.10
C GLY A 90 -2.72 -53.13 -1.93
N HIS A 91 -1.59 -53.51 -2.56
CA HIS A 91 -0.26 -52.90 -2.30
C HIS A 91 0.06 -51.67 -3.21
N TYR A 92 -0.85 -51.26 -4.11
CA TYR A 92 -0.55 -50.32 -5.18
C TYR A 92 -1.00 -48.91 -4.86
N ASP A 93 -1.57 -48.62 -3.69
CA ASP A 93 -2.03 -47.29 -3.26
C ASP A 93 -2.90 -46.61 -4.33
N LEU A 94 -3.87 -47.36 -4.88
CA LEU A 94 -4.78 -46.92 -5.90
C LEU A 94 -5.96 -46.15 -5.29
N VAL A 95 -6.35 -45.03 -5.93
CA VAL A 95 -7.49 -44.23 -5.50
C VAL A 95 -8.76 -44.63 -6.26
N LYS A 96 -9.90 -44.64 -5.58
CA LYS A 96 -11.18 -44.86 -6.26
C LYS A 96 -11.57 -43.63 -7.07
N LEU A 97 -11.70 -43.77 -8.40
CA LEU A 97 -12.23 -42.71 -9.23
C LEU A 97 -13.76 -42.63 -9.06
N HIS A 98 -14.22 -41.44 -8.64
CA HIS A 98 -15.67 -41.20 -8.45
C HIS A 98 -16.34 -40.73 -9.76
N ASP A 99 -16.04 -41.43 -10.87
CA ASP A 99 -16.69 -41.23 -12.17
C ASP A 99 -17.56 -42.44 -12.47
N LYS A 100 -18.83 -42.22 -12.78
CA LYS A 100 -19.80 -43.29 -12.98
C LYS A 100 -19.45 -44.15 -14.20
N GLU A 101 -19.04 -43.50 -15.31
CA GLU A 101 -18.71 -44.16 -16.56
C GLU A 101 -17.54 -45.14 -16.34
N TYR A 102 -16.48 -44.65 -15.68
CA TYR A 102 -15.32 -45.47 -15.32
C TYR A 102 -15.72 -46.66 -14.43
N GLN A 103 -16.52 -46.45 -13.38
CA GLN A 103 -16.93 -47.50 -12.46
C GLN A 103 -17.78 -48.55 -13.15
N ASP A 104 -18.72 -48.15 -14.01
CA ASP A 104 -19.57 -49.10 -14.74
C ASP A 104 -18.72 -49.98 -15.70
N LYS A 105 -17.75 -49.36 -16.44
CA LYS A 105 -16.85 -50.11 -17.33
C LYS A 105 -15.93 -51.07 -16.56
N LEU A 106 -15.34 -50.63 -15.47
CA LEU A 106 -14.49 -51.45 -14.61
C LEU A 106 -15.26 -52.63 -14.02
N GLN A 107 -16.52 -52.42 -13.68
CA GLN A 107 -17.39 -53.52 -13.20
C GLN A 107 -17.57 -54.58 -14.27
N VAL A 108 -17.95 -54.19 -15.49
CA VAL A 108 -18.16 -55.13 -16.60
C VAL A 108 -16.85 -55.88 -16.95
N GLN A 109 -15.73 -55.17 -16.98
CA GLN A 109 -14.41 -55.74 -17.20
C GLN A 109 -14.04 -56.77 -16.14
N SER A 110 -14.28 -56.43 -14.85
CA SER A 110 -14.00 -57.34 -13.73
C SER A 110 -14.86 -58.59 -13.76
N ASP A 111 -16.16 -58.48 -14.12
CA ASP A 111 -17.05 -59.62 -14.25
C ASP A 111 -16.67 -60.51 -15.44
N TYR A 112 -16.14 -59.95 -16.50
CA TYR A 112 -15.64 -60.70 -17.68
C TYR A 112 -14.28 -61.35 -17.37
N TRP A 113 -13.45 -60.77 -16.51
CA TRP A 113 -12.19 -61.34 -16.06
C TRP A 113 -12.39 -62.70 -15.40
N GLU A 114 -13.41 -62.89 -14.56
CA GLU A 114 -13.74 -64.18 -13.92
C GLU A 114 -14.06 -65.24 -15.01
N LYS A 115 -14.79 -64.86 -16.06
CA LYS A 115 -15.07 -65.75 -17.19
C LYS A 115 -13.81 -66.16 -17.95
N LEU A 116 -12.93 -65.19 -18.18
CA LEU A 116 -11.65 -65.42 -18.88
C LEU A 116 -10.75 -66.39 -18.08
N LYS A 117 -10.70 -66.25 -16.73
CA LYS A 117 -9.96 -67.19 -15.87
C LYS A 117 -10.53 -68.63 -16.00
N THR A 118 -11.84 -68.79 -16.06
CA THR A 118 -12.47 -70.10 -16.28
C THR A 118 -12.07 -70.68 -17.64
N GLU A 119 -12.00 -69.91 -18.69
CA GLU A 119 -11.60 -70.34 -20.01
C GLU A 119 -10.11 -70.72 -20.07
N ILE A 120 -9.24 -70.03 -19.29
CA ILE A 120 -7.83 -70.42 -19.15
C ILE A 120 -7.69 -71.84 -18.57
N GLU A 121 -8.50 -72.16 -17.56
CA GLU A 121 -8.50 -73.56 -17.03
C GLU A 121 -8.96 -74.58 -18.10
N ALA A 122 -9.91 -74.19 -18.94
CA ALA A 122 -10.31 -75.02 -20.09
C ALA A 122 -9.17 -75.17 -21.12
N VAL A 123 -8.40 -74.12 -21.39
CA VAL A 123 -7.19 -74.20 -22.26
C VAL A 123 -6.17 -75.19 -21.73
N ARG A 124 -5.93 -75.19 -20.39
CA ARG A 124 -4.99 -76.11 -19.71
C ARG A 124 -5.42 -77.56 -19.79
N SER A 125 -6.75 -77.84 -19.80
CA SER A 125 -7.30 -79.21 -19.81
C SER A 125 -7.60 -79.76 -21.20
N LYS A 126 -8.04 -78.89 -22.17
CA LYS A 126 -8.55 -79.29 -23.48
C LYS A 126 -7.69 -78.86 -24.65
N GLY A 127 -6.68 -77.99 -24.40
CA GLY A 127 -5.91 -77.31 -25.40
C GLY A 127 -6.65 -76.11 -26.02
N TYR A 128 -5.93 -75.06 -26.37
CA TYR A 128 -6.48 -73.78 -26.85
C TYR A 128 -7.36 -73.87 -28.09
N GLN A 129 -7.10 -74.85 -28.95
CA GLN A 129 -7.86 -75.06 -30.21
C GLN A 129 -9.33 -75.51 -29.94
N ASN A 130 -9.62 -76.02 -28.77
CA ASN A 130 -10.93 -76.46 -28.35
C ASN A 130 -11.60 -75.48 -27.36
N THR A 131 -11.17 -74.24 -27.35
CA THR A 131 -11.61 -73.18 -26.45
C THR A 131 -11.87 -71.87 -27.20
N ASP A 132 -12.62 -70.92 -26.63
CA ASP A 132 -12.90 -69.60 -27.18
C ASP A 132 -11.91 -68.52 -26.68
N ILE A 133 -10.77 -68.96 -26.11
CA ILE A 133 -9.81 -68.08 -25.42
C ILE A 133 -9.35 -66.89 -26.25
N VAL A 134 -9.13 -67.09 -27.55
CA VAL A 134 -8.65 -66.06 -28.48
C VAL A 134 -9.71 -64.94 -28.61
N ASN A 135 -10.95 -65.32 -28.92
CA ASN A 135 -12.04 -64.37 -29.10
C ASN A 135 -12.36 -63.67 -27.72
N MET A 136 -12.40 -64.44 -26.64
CA MET A 136 -12.60 -63.89 -25.30
C MET A 136 -11.49 -62.89 -24.90
N SER A 137 -10.25 -63.15 -25.28
CA SER A 137 -9.14 -62.22 -24.99
C SER A 137 -9.25 -60.92 -25.78
N GLU A 138 -9.74 -60.92 -27.00
CA GLU A 138 -9.99 -59.73 -27.81
C GLU A 138 -11.15 -58.91 -27.23
N ILE A 139 -12.24 -59.55 -26.83
CA ILE A 139 -13.35 -58.89 -26.16
C ILE A 139 -12.89 -58.26 -24.83
N TYR A 140 -12.10 -58.96 -24.04
CA TYR A 140 -11.53 -58.43 -22.82
C TYR A 140 -10.62 -57.21 -23.04
N PHE A 141 -9.76 -57.30 -24.09
CA PHE A 141 -8.89 -56.21 -24.49
C PHE A 141 -9.68 -54.92 -24.80
N HIS A 142 -10.77 -55.03 -25.57
CA HIS A 142 -11.64 -53.88 -25.84
C HIS A 142 -12.29 -53.34 -24.58
N MET A 143 -12.74 -54.17 -23.65
CA MET A 143 -13.30 -53.74 -22.36
C MET A 143 -12.25 -53.02 -21.52
N ALA A 144 -11.02 -53.52 -21.47
CA ALA A 144 -9.92 -52.92 -20.74
C ALA A 144 -9.51 -51.55 -21.38
N ASP A 145 -9.51 -51.48 -22.70
CA ASP A 145 -9.24 -50.24 -23.44
C ASP A 145 -10.30 -49.17 -23.16
N GLU A 146 -11.58 -49.53 -23.16
CA GLU A 146 -12.69 -48.65 -22.78
C GLU A 146 -12.59 -48.15 -21.32
N THR A 147 -12.13 -49.02 -20.41
CA THR A 147 -11.90 -48.64 -19.01
C THR A 147 -10.78 -47.63 -18.86
N VAL A 148 -9.65 -47.85 -19.58
CA VAL A 148 -8.53 -46.88 -19.63
C VAL A 148 -9.02 -45.56 -20.18
N PHE A 149 -9.73 -45.57 -21.34
CA PHE A 149 -10.28 -44.37 -21.95
C PHE A 149 -11.22 -43.59 -21.04
N ALA A 150 -12.08 -44.26 -20.28
CA ALA A 150 -12.95 -43.61 -19.30
C ALA A 150 -12.14 -42.94 -18.14
N ALA A 151 -11.04 -43.54 -17.69
CA ALA A 151 -10.16 -42.98 -16.70
C ALA A 151 -9.40 -41.71 -17.25
N GLU A 152 -8.95 -41.78 -18.51
CA GLU A 152 -8.33 -40.64 -19.21
C GLU A 152 -9.30 -39.48 -19.36
N ASN A 153 -10.53 -39.73 -19.82
CA ASN A 153 -11.58 -38.71 -19.90
C ASN A 153 -11.88 -38.04 -18.55
N TYR A 154 -11.89 -38.84 -17.49
CA TYR A 154 -12.06 -38.29 -16.14
C TYR A 154 -10.89 -37.38 -15.74
N SER A 155 -9.65 -37.79 -16.06
CA SER A 155 -8.45 -36.97 -15.85
C SER A 155 -8.54 -35.65 -16.61
N GLU A 156 -8.95 -35.68 -17.87
CA GLU A 156 -9.11 -34.49 -18.71
C GLU A 156 -10.19 -33.53 -18.13
N LYS A 157 -11.34 -34.08 -17.69
CA LYS A 157 -12.38 -33.29 -17.04
C LYS A 157 -11.84 -32.56 -15.80
N ILE A 158 -10.97 -33.19 -15.00
CA ILE A 158 -10.32 -32.58 -13.83
C ILE A 158 -9.36 -31.47 -14.29
N ALA A 159 -8.52 -31.73 -15.28
CA ALA A 159 -7.56 -30.76 -15.82
C ALA A 159 -8.25 -29.49 -16.35
N VAL A 160 -9.36 -29.64 -17.08
CA VAL A 160 -10.18 -28.51 -17.55
C VAL A 160 -10.75 -27.71 -16.37
N LYS A 161 -11.23 -28.37 -15.31
CA LYS A 161 -11.71 -27.67 -14.12
C LYS A 161 -10.60 -26.88 -13.43
N ILE A 162 -9.39 -27.45 -13.28
CA ILE A 162 -8.22 -26.75 -12.72
C ILE A 162 -7.94 -25.49 -13.53
N ARG A 163 -7.82 -25.61 -14.85
CA ARG A 163 -7.54 -24.49 -15.74
C ARG A 163 -8.57 -23.39 -15.65
N THR A 164 -9.85 -23.74 -15.52
CA THR A 164 -10.93 -22.75 -15.36
C THR A 164 -10.78 -22.01 -14.02
N ILE A 165 -10.49 -22.71 -12.92
CA ILE A 165 -10.31 -22.07 -11.61
C ILE A 165 -9.07 -21.19 -11.61
N GLU A 166 -7.98 -21.59 -12.27
CA GLU A 166 -6.75 -20.80 -12.41
C GLU A 166 -7.02 -19.48 -13.16
N LEU A 167 -7.72 -19.51 -14.29
CA LEU A 167 -8.09 -18.31 -15.03
C LEU A 167 -8.95 -17.34 -14.22
N LEU A 168 -9.93 -17.87 -13.48
CA LEU A 168 -10.76 -17.07 -12.60
C LEU A 168 -9.97 -16.48 -11.42
N SER A 169 -8.98 -17.22 -10.90
CA SER A 169 -8.10 -16.73 -9.83
C SER A 169 -7.16 -15.64 -10.32
N ALA A 170 -6.67 -15.74 -11.56
CA ALA A 170 -5.86 -14.70 -12.19
C ALA A 170 -6.66 -13.41 -12.39
N LEU A 171 -7.95 -13.51 -12.78
CA LEU A 171 -8.84 -12.37 -12.90
C LEU A 171 -9.10 -11.68 -11.55
N ASP A 172 -9.34 -12.45 -10.49
CA ASP A 172 -9.51 -11.90 -9.13
C ASP A 172 -8.25 -11.17 -8.64
N MET A 173 -7.07 -11.74 -8.91
CA MET A 173 -5.80 -11.12 -8.58
C MET A 173 -5.64 -9.78 -9.31
N LEU A 174 -5.99 -9.72 -10.59
CA LEU A 174 -5.95 -8.48 -11.38
C LEU A 174 -6.89 -7.42 -10.79
N CYS A 175 -8.12 -7.80 -10.42
CA CYS A 175 -9.06 -6.90 -9.77
C CYS A 175 -8.53 -6.34 -8.43
N LEU A 176 -7.92 -7.19 -7.60
CA LEU A 176 -7.29 -6.76 -6.35
C LEU A 176 -6.16 -5.76 -6.58
N VAL A 177 -5.28 -6.01 -7.56
CA VAL A 177 -4.19 -5.09 -7.92
C VAL A 177 -4.75 -3.72 -8.35
N ILE A 178 -5.77 -3.70 -9.21
CA ILE A 178 -6.41 -2.45 -9.65
C ILE A 178 -7.00 -1.69 -8.45
N LEU A 179 -7.69 -2.37 -7.54
CA LEU A 179 -8.25 -1.73 -6.35
C LEU A 179 -7.17 -1.13 -5.44
N VAL A 180 -6.04 -1.82 -5.25
CA VAL A 180 -4.90 -1.30 -4.47
C VAL A 180 -4.29 -0.07 -5.13
N ILE A 181 -4.11 -0.09 -6.45
CA ILE A 181 -3.59 1.07 -7.20
C ILE A 181 -4.54 2.26 -7.06
N MET A 182 -5.84 2.07 -7.22
CA MET A 182 -6.83 3.14 -7.05
C MET A 182 -6.82 3.74 -5.64
N GLN A 183 -6.68 2.92 -4.60
CA GLN A 183 -6.59 3.39 -3.21
C GLN A 183 -5.33 4.20 -2.96
N THR A 184 -4.16 3.73 -3.45
CA THR A 184 -2.89 4.45 -3.32
C THR A 184 -2.92 5.80 -4.03
N LEU A 185 -3.44 5.87 -5.24
CA LEU A 185 -3.58 7.13 -5.98
C LEU A 185 -4.52 8.11 -5.27
N THR A 186 -5.60 7.62 -4.69
CA THR A 186 -6.54 8.46 -3.92
C THR A 186 -5.90 8.97 -2.63
N ALA A 187 -5.16 8.13 -1.92
CA ALA A 187 -4.44 8.52 -0.70
C ALA A 187 -3.35 9.58 -1.00
N MET A 188 -2.61 9.42 -2.09
CA MET A 188 -1.61 10.41 -2.52
C MET A 188 -2.25 11.77 -2.85
N LYS A 189 -3.38 11.79 -3.59
CA LYS A 189 -4.12 13.03 -3.88
C LYS A 189 -4.60 13.71 -2.61
N MET A 190 -5.12 12.96 -1.64
CA MET A 190 -5.53 13.50 -0.33
C MET A 190 -4.36 14.08 0.46
N ALA A 191 -3.23 13.37 0.51
CA ALA A 191 -2.02 13.86 1.19
C ALA A 191 -1.51 15.17 0.57
N MET A 192 -1.46 15.26 -0.76
CA MET A 192 -1.08 16.49 -1.47
C MET A 192 -2.05 17.65 -1.16
N LYS A 193 -3.36 17.38 -1.19
CA LYS A 193 -4.38 18.40 -0.86
C LYS A 193 -4.25 18.87 0.59
N ASN A 194 -4.04 17.96 1.53
CA ASN A 194 -3.85 18.32 2.94
C ASN A 194 -2.59 19.18 3.14
N LYS A 195 -1.46 18.81 2.53
CA LYS A 195 -0.23 19.61 2.58
C LYS A 195 -0.43 21.03 2.01
N LEU A 196 -1.17 21.16 0.91
CA LEU A 196 -1.48 22.46 0.33
C LEU A 196 -2.41 23.30 1.22
N LEU A 197 -3.41 22.65 1.86
CA LEU A 197 -4.30 23.32 2.82
C LEU A 197 -3.54 23.77 4.06
N GLU A 198 -2.63 22.95 4.57
CA GLU A 198 -1.77 23.28 5.69
C GLU A 198 -0.85 24.48 5.38
N GLN A 199 -0.19 24.46 4.22
CA GLN A 199 0.59 25.60 3.76
C GLN A 199 -0.25 26.89 3.69
N ARG A 200 -1.47 26.83 3.14
CA ARG A 200 -2.38 27.99 3.08
C ARG A 200 -2.87 28.44 4.44
N ALA A 201 -3.02 27.52 5.39
CA ALA A 201 -3.46 27.83 6.74
C ALA A 201 -2.39 28.53 7.59
N TYR A 202 -1.11 28.25 7.33
CA TYR A 202 0.01 28.70 8.16
C TYR A 202 1.00 29.64 7.47
N THR A 203 0.77 30.02 6.20
CA THR A 203 1.64 30.94 5.44
C THR A 203 0.88 32.22 5.09
N ASP A 204 1.53 33.36 5.26
CA ASP A 204 1.02 34.66 4.82
C ASP A 204 1.18 34.78 3.29
N ALA A 205 0.08 35.05 2.60
CA ALA A 205 0.02 35.07 1.12
C ALA A 205 0.85 36.19 0.47
N HIS A 206 1.10 37.31 1.17
CA HIS A 206 1.86 38.45 0.67
C HIS A 206 3.37 38.30 0.86
N THR A 207 3.76 37.82 2.05
CA THR A 207 5.18 37.76 2.44
C THR A 207 5.84 36.43 2.24
N GLY A 208 5.04 35.32 2.17
CA GLY A 208 5.53 33.95 2.19
C GLY A 208 6.06 33.50 3.55
N LEU A 209 6.03 34.37 4.56
CA LEU A 209 6.39 34.01 5.93
C LEU A 209 5.26 33.21 6.63
N PRO A 210 5.53 32.50 7.74
CA PRO A 210 4.54 32.05 8.68
C PRO A 210 3.57 33.18 9.03
N ASN A 211 2.26 32.89 8.96
CA ASN A 211 1.22 33.86 9.27
C ASN A 211 0.91 33.91 10.77
N LYS A 212 -0.04 34.75 11.16
CA LYS A 212 -0.50 34.89 12.54
C LYS A 212 -0.87 33.53 13.18
N GLY A 213 -1.59 32.66 12.44
CA GLY A 213 -1.96 31.35 12.94
C GLY A 213 -0.76 30.46 13.24
N ALA A 214 0.30 30.54 12.41
CA ALA A 214 1.56 29.84 12.66
C ALA A 214 2.29 30.40 13.89
N CYS A 215 2.32 31.74 14.04
CA CYS A 215 2.91 32.40 15.20
C CYS A 215 2.18 31.98 16.50
N GLU A 216 0.85 32.04 16.51
CA GLU A 216 0.05 31.61 17.64
C GLU A 216 0.19 30.12 17.96
N ALA A 217 0.33 29.27 16.93
CA ALA A 217 0.55 27.84 17.14
C ALA A 217 1.90 27.58 17.82
N LEU A 218 2.96 28.31 17.45
CA LEU A 218 4.26 28.24 18.10
C LEU A 218 4.19 28.70 19.57
N LEU A 219 3.42 29.74 19.87
CA LEU A 219 3.27 30.31 21.22
C LEU A 219 2.37 29.50 22.15
N ARG A 220 1.51 28.62 21.58
CA ARG A 220 0.64 27.73 22.40
C ARG A 220 1.41 26.65 23.15
N ASP A 221 2.61 26.37 22.72
CA ASP A 221 3.50 25.49 23.45
C ASP A 221 3.88 26.16 24.78
N GLN A 222 3.34 25.65 25.87
CA GLN A 222 3.57 26.19 27.24
C GLN A 222 4.79 25.55 27.90
N ASP A 223 5.59 24.81 27.16
CA ASP A 223 6.79 24.20 27.69
C ASP A 223 7.79 25.28 28.12
N THR A 224 8.43 25.02 29.23
CA THR A 224 9.50 25.85 29.73
C THR A 224 10.70 25.84 28.80
N ILE A 225 11.18 27.02 28.42
CA ILE A 225 12.39 27.16 27.59
C ILE A 225 13.60 26.68 28.38
N VAL A 226 14.25 25.63 27.89
CA VAL A 226 15.47 25.05 28.49
C VAL A 226 16.72 25.67 27.84
N GLU A 227 16.70 25.84 26.54
CA GLU A 227 17.82 26.34 25.75
C GLU A 227 17.81 27.88 25.67
N PRO A 228 18.98 28.54 25.64
CA PRO A 228 19.07 29.98 25.47
C PRO A 228 18.33 30.43 24.19
N THR A 229 17.25 31.19 24.36
CA THR A 229 16.35 31.58 23.28
C THR A 229 16.03 33.07 23.41
N ALA A 230 15.97 33.78 22.29
CA ALA A 230 15.50 35.15 22.22
C ALA A 230 14.22 35.27 21.40
N CYS A 231 13.31 36.11 21.85
CA CYS A 231 12.14 36.53 21.08
C CYS A 231 12.28 38.00 20.70
N ILE A 232 12.01 38.33 19.43
CA ILE A 232 12.09 39.70 18.90
C ILE A 232 10.74 40.05 18.30
N MET A 233 10.20 41.21 18.69
CA MET A 233 8.99 41.79 18.09
C MET A 233 9.38 42.99 17.24
N PHE A 234 8.80 43.10 16.06
CA PHE A 234 9.03 44.20 15.12
C PHE A 234 7.69 44.86 14.73
N ASP A 235 7.69 46.14 14.55
CA ASP A 235 6.55 46.91 14.06
C ASP A 235 7.04 47.83 12.93
N LEU A 236 6.49 47.62 11.71
CA LEU A 236 6.85 48.38 10.51
C LEU A 236 6.26 49.78 10.55
N ASN A 237 7.11 50.80 10.64
CA ASN A 237 6.70 52.20 10.73
C ASN A 237 6.16 52.73 9.40
N ASN A 238 5.36 53.77 9.45
CA ASN A 238 4.84 54.54 8.34
C ASN A 238 3.99 53.79 7.30
N LEU A 239 3.58 52.52 7.55
CA LEU A 239 2.76 51.75 6.63
C LEU A 239 1.45 52.48 6.26
N LYS A 240 0.77 53.04 7.25
CA LYS A 240 -0.44 53.86 7.02
C LYS A 240 -0.18 55.09 6.15
N THR A 241 0.87 55.82 6.42
CA THR A 241 1.26 57.00 5.62
C THR A 241 1.58 56.59 4.19
N THR A 242 2.31 55.51 4.00
CA THR A 242 2.62 54.96 2.66
C THR A 242 1.34 54.58 1.91
N ASN A 243 0.41 53.92 2.58
CA ASN A 243 -0.90 53.56 2.00
C ASN A 243 -1.69 54.82 1.59
N ASP A 244 -1.74 55.81 2.48
CA ASP A 244 -2.52 57.03 2.26
C ASP A 244 -1.93 57.94 1.17
N THR A 245 -0.59 57.94 0.99
CA THR A 245 0.10 58.83 0.03
C THR A 245 0.41 58.15 -1.31
N MET A 246 0.71 56.85 -1.31
CA MET A 246 1.20 56.11 -2.50
C MET A 246 0.29 54.94 -2.89
N GLY A 247 -0.81 54.69 -2.11
CA GLY A 247 -1.76 53.62 -2.35
C GLY A 247 -1.36 52.29 -1.74
N HIS A 248 -2.35 51.39 -1.61
CA HIS A 248 -2.19 50.06 -0.95
C HIS A 248 -1.10 49.20 -1.59
N SER A 249 -0.93 49.26 -2.90
CA SER A 249 0.12 48.50 -3.59
C SER A 249 1.54 48.91 -3.14
N ALA A 250 1.75 50.14 -2.73
CA ALA A 250 3.02 50.62 -2.19
C ALA A 250 3.23 50.09 -0.76
N GLY A 251 2.15 50.08 0.08
CA GLY A 251 2.22 49.48 1.41
C GLY A 251 2.46 47.94 1.36
N ASP A 252 1.82 47.24 0.44
CA ASP A 252 2.07 45.82 0.22
C ASP A 252 3.54 45.56 -0.17
N ARG A 253 4.11 46.40 -1.02
CA ARG A 253 5.53 46.32 -1.39
C ARG A 253 6.43 46.55 -0.16
N LEU A 254 6.15 47.55 0.64
CA LEU A 254 6.90 47.85 1.86
C LEU A 254 6.87 46.66 2.85
N ILE A 255 5.73 46.03 3.01
CA ILE A 255 5.58 44.81 3.82
C ILE A 255 6.43 43.64 3.27
N MET A 256 6.39 43.43 1.94
CA MET A 256 7.20 42.41 1.27
C MET A 256 8.69 42.65 1.41
N ASP A 257 9.12 43.91 1.23
CA ASP A 257 10.53 44.30 1.32
C ASP A 257 11.05 44.13 2.76
N PHE A 258 10.25 44.47 3.75
CA PHE A 258 10.58 44.20 5.16
C PHE A 258 10.68 42.71 5.47
N ALA A 259 9.75 41.89 4.98
CA ALA A 259 9.80 40.46 5.14
C ALA A 259 11.08 39.86 4.52
N ARG A 260 11.50 40.35 3.34
CA ARG A 260 12.75 39.91 2.69
C ARG A 260 13.96 40.35 3.50
N LEU A 261 13.96 41.58 4.05
CA LEU A 261 15.00 42.05 4.93
C LEU A 261 15.18 41.14 6.14
N LEU A 262 14.10 40.76 6.83
CA LEU A 262 14.13 39.83 7.97
C LEU A 262 14.73 38.51 7.56
N ARG A 263 14.27 37.93 6.46
CA ARG A 263 14.77 36.63 5.94
C ARG A 263 16.22 36.65 5.46
N SER A 264 16.73 37.82 4.98
CA SER A 264 18.11 37.90 4.54
C SER A 264 19.13 37.89 5.67
N VAL A 265 18.69 38.23 6.90
CA VAL A 265 19.58 38.37 8.07
C VAL A 265 19.34 37.26 9.11
N ILE A 266 18.09 36.87 9.32
CA ILE A 266 17.74 35.82 10.30
C ILE A 266 17.93 34.46 9.65
N PRO A 267 18.72 33.55 10.27
CA PRO A 267 19.01 32.24 9.72
C PRO A 267 17.74 31.37 9.49
N ASP A 268 17.78 30.49 8.47
CA ASP A 268 16.64 29.62 8.13
C ASP A 268 16.24 28.63 9.22
N LYS A 269 17.13 28.32 10.16
CA LYS A 269 16.87 27.48 11.32
C LYS A 269 15.98 28.15 12.38
N ASP A 270 15.87 29.48 12.33
CA ASP A 270 15.15 30.29 13.28
C ASP A 270 13.78 30.69 12.72
N PHE A 271 12.84 30.96 13.61
CA PHE A 271 11.48 31.29 13.21
C PHE A 271 11.34 32.79 12.91
N VAL A 272 10.70 33.11 11.78
CA VAL A 272 10.24 34.47 11.44
C VAL A 272 8.82 34.38 10.93
N GLY A 273 7.89 35.16 11.49
CA GLY A 273 6.50 35.18 11.11
C GLY A 273 5.89 36.59 11.07
N ARG A 274 4.84 36.77 10.26
CA ARG A 274 4.01 37.97 10.26
C ARG A 274 2.90 37.81 11.30
N TYR A 275 3.00 38.54 12.42
CA TYR A 275 2.10 38.42 13.56
C TYR A 275 0.82 39.25 13.41
N GLY A 276 0.92 40.42 12.71
CA GLY A 276 -0.18 41.33 12.46
C GLY A 276 -0.11 41.98 11.09
N GLY A 277 -0.77 43.11 10.90
CA GLY A 277 -0.75 43.88 9.65
C GLY A 277 0.65 44.42 9.32
N ASP A 278 1.26 45.08 10.28
CA ASP A 278 2.58 45.71 10.30
C ASP A 278 3.53 45.09 11.33
N GLU A 279 3.09 44.03 12.03
CA GLU A 279 3.82 43.39 13.12
C GLU A 279 4.43 42.08 12.67
N PHE A 280 5.70 41.84 13.02
CA PHE A 280 6.46 40.66 12.73
C PHE A 280 7.12 40.15 14.03
N MET A 281 7.27 38.83 14.14
CA MET A 281 7.99 38.21 15.27
C MET A 281 9.09 37.32 14.74
N ALA A 282 10.16 37.21 15.54
CA ALA A 282 11.20 36.19 15.33
C ALA A 282 11.54 35.50 16.64
N VAL A 283 11.84 34.19 16.55
CA VAL A 283 12.37 33.40 17.65
C VAL A 283 13.70 32.83 17.23
N ILE A 284 14.75 33.20 17.96
CA ILE A 284 16.13 32.79 17.69
C ILE A 284 16.53 31.78 18.75
N TYR A 285 16.83 30.58 18.32
CA TYR A 285 17.17 29.47 19.19
C TYR A 285 18.68 29.35 19.41
N HIS A 286 19.10 28.80 20.53
CA HIS A 286 20.50 28.53 20.88
C HIS A 286 21.40 29.76 20.70
N THR A 287 20.96 30.91 21.21
CA THR A 287 21.64 32.19 21.01
C THR A 287 21.92 32.88 22.34
N GLY A 288 22.97 33.68 22.40
CA GLY A 288 23.27 34.57 23.51
C GLY A 288 22.93 36.02 23.22
N LYS A 289 22.99 36.87 24.25
CA LYS A 289 22.64 38.30 24.12
C LYS A 289 23.56 39.07 23.17
N THR A 290 24.83 38.69 23.14
CA THR A 290 25.83 39.34 22.22
C THR A 290 25.49 39.05 20.78
N GLU A 291 25.14 37.83 20.46
CA GLU A 291 24.76 37.37 19.12
C GLU A 291 23.48 38.05 18.64
N ILE A 292 22.50 38.25 19.54
CA ILE A 292 21.29 39.03 19.23
C ILE A 292 21.65 40.50 18.91
N GLY A 293 22.58 41.10 19.69
CA GLY A 293 23.08 42.44 19.39
C GLY A 293 23.72 42.54 18.00
N GLU A 294 24.53 41.58 17.61
CA GLU A 294 25.17 41.49 16.27
C GLU A 294 24.13 41.28 15.16
N LEU A 295 23.12 40.42 15.41
CA LEU A 295 22.01 40.18 14.46
C LEU A 295 21.23 41.49 14.23
N LEU A 296 20.86 42.22 15.27
CA LEU A 296 20.15 43.49 15.16
C LEU A 296 21.00 44.57 14.45
N GLN A 297 22.33 44.62 14.70
CA GLN A 297 23.24 45.51 13.95
C GLN A 297 23.30 45.11 12.47
N SER A 298 23.34 43.82 12.16
CA SER A 298 23.33 43.35 10.78
C SER A 298 22.02 43.71 10.07
N LEU A 299 20.90 43.60 10.78
CA LEU A 299 19.57 44.01 10.29
C LEU A 299 19.54 45.53 9.99
N SER A 300 20.12 46.34 10.88
CA SER A 300 20.20 47.79 10.66
C SER A 300 21.08 48.14 9.48
N ARG A 301 22.22 47.48 9.34
CA ARG A 301 23.14 47.69 8.18
C ARG A 301 22.48 47.33 6.85
N GLU A 302 21.78 46.20 6.82
CA GLU A 302 21.09 45.78 5.59
C GLU A 302 19.89 46.67 5.27
N LYS A 303 19.15 47.14 6.28
CA LYS A 303 18.12 48.17 6.12
C LYS A 303 18.71 49.46 5.48
N ASP A 304 19.82 49.96 6.02
CA ASP A 304 20.45 51.18 5.52
C ASP A 304 20.97 50.99 4.09
N ARG A 305 21.47 49.82 3.73
CA ARG A 305 21.86 49.44 2.37
C ARG A 305 20.67 49.47 1.41
N LEU A 306 19.53 48.91 1.81
CA LEU A 306 18.31 48.90 0.99
C LEU A 306 17.75 50.31 0.84
N ASN A 307 17.76 51.11 1.89
CA ASN A 307 17.28 52.49 1.89
C ASN A 307 18.19 53.45 1.10
N SER A 308 19.41 53.06 0.74
CA SER A 308 20.29 53.89 -0.11
C SER A 308 19.87 53.88 -1.58
N ASN A 309 18.89 53.06 -1.96
CA ASN A 309 18.34 53.04 -3.31
C ASN A 309 17.15 54.00 -3.39
N GLU A 310 17.27 55.06 -4.16
CA GLU A 310 16.25 56.13 -4.31
C GLU A 310 14.91 55.61 -4.90
N ASP A 311 14.92 54.52 -5.62
CA ASP A 311 13.71 53.90 -6.19
C ASP A 311 12.92 53.05 -5.20
N GLN A 312 13.42 52.83 -3.98
CA GLN A 312 12.76 52.01 -2.97
C GLN A 312 12.02 52.85 -1.92
N ILE A 313 10.89 52.28 -1.44
CA ILE A 313 10.19 52.90 -0.31
C ILE A 313 11.05 52.66 0.95
N PRO A 314 11.45 53.71 1.68
CA PRO A 314 12.33 53.54 2.84
C PRO A 314 11.70 52.64 3.91
N ILE A 315 12.44 51.59 4.28
CA ILE A 315 12.06 50.68 5.37
C ILE A 315 12.46 51.37 6.70
N ASP A 316 11.51 51.52 7.58
CA ASP A 316 11.73 51.96 8.95
C ASP A 316 10.88 51.10 9.91
N TYR A 317 11.44 50.67 11.04
CA TYR A 317 10.77 49.80 11.98
C TYR A 317 11.19 50.09 13.41
N ALA A 318 10.28 49.81 14.38
CA ALA A 318 10.62 49.68 15.78
C ALA A 318 10.84 48.18 16.12
N CYS A 319 11.75 47.87 17.01
CA CYS A 319 11.94 46.53 17.52
C CYS A 319 12.19 46.52 19.02
N GLY A 320 11.79 45.42 19.65
CA GLY A 320 12.11 45.07 21.02
C GLY A 320 12.42 43.57 21.12
N TRP A 321 13.26 43.18 22.04
CA TRP A 321 13.62 41.77 22.24
C TRP A 321 13.79 41.42 23.67
N ALA A 322 13.53 40.14 24.03
CA ALA A 322 13.73 39.56 25.33
C ALA A 322 14.47 38.23 25.21
N HIS A 323 15.24 37.89 26.23
CA HIS A 323 16.08 36.70 26.25
C HIS A 323 15.75 35.81 27.45
N SER A 324 15.69 34.47 27.25
CA SER A 324 15.30 33.54 28.28
C SER A 324 16.19 33.55 29.52
N THR A 325 17.48 33.87 29.37
CA THR A 325 18.40 33.96 30.52
C THR A 325 18.12 35.10 31.48
N ASP A 326 17.27 36.06 31.12
CA ASP A 326 16.86 37.16 32.02
C ASP A 326 15.70 36.81 32.92
N GLU A 327 14.99 35.74 32.62
CA GLU A 327 13.65 35.45 33.18
C GLU A 327 13.61 34.19 34.07
N GLY A 328 14.71 33.50 34.31
CA GLY A 328 14.67 32.22 35.02
C GLY A 328 13.84 31.17 34.28
N THR A 329 12.67 30.79 34.82
CA THR A 329 11.74 29.86 34.17
C THR A 329 10.75 30.64 33.34
N CYS A 330 10.77 30.52 32.01
CA CYS A 330 9.88 31.25 31.10
C CYS A 330 9.38 30.40 29.93
N THR A 331 8.27 30.83 29.34
CA THR A 331 7.70 30.29 28.08
C THR A 331 7.95 31.25 26.93
N LEU A 332 7.77 30.79 25.69
CA LEU A 332 7.88 31.65 24.50
C LEU A 332 6.87 32.83 24.56
N GLN A 333 5.66 32.60 25.07
CA GLN A 333 4.66 33.65 25.23
C GLN A 333 5.16 34.75 26.18
N MET A 334 5.75 34.41 27.31
CA MET A 334 6.30 35.40 28.26
C MET A 334 7.43 36.24 27.62
N LEU A 335 8.30 35.61 26.83
CA LEU A 335 9.35 36.34 26.12
C LEU A 335 8.77 37.27 25.04
N LEU A 336 7.71 36.82 24.33
CA LEU A 336 7.05 37.66 23.34
C LEU A 336 6.41 38.89 24.00
N ASP A 337 5.65 38.71 25.09
CA ASP A 337 4.99 39.80 25.78
C ASP A 337 5.98 40.85 26.25
N LYS A 338 7.17 40.43 26.69
CA LYS A 338 8.25 41.31 27.09
C LYS A 338 8.92 42.03 25.94
N ALA A 339 9.19 41.27 24.83
CA ALA A 339 9.72 41.86 23.59
C ALA A 339 8.77 42.93 23.01
N ASP A 340 7.46 42.68 23.06
CA ASP A 340 6.43 43.65 22.64
C ASP A 340 6.44 44.89 23.50
N SER A 341 6.53 44.76 24.81
CA SER A 341 6.66 45.92 25.72
C SER A 341 7.88 46.79 25.38
N TYR A 342 9.04 46.16 25.15
CA TYR A 342 10.26 46.88 24.79
C TYR A 342 10.15 47.50 23.39
N MET A 343 9.51 46.88 22.42
CA MET A 343 9.21 47.42 21.12
C MET A 343 8.34 48.67 21.19
N TYR A 344 7.29 48.62 22.02
CA TYR A 344 6.40 49.78 22.24
C TYR A 344 7.13 50.98 22.86
N GLU A 345 7.98 50.76 23.89
CA GLU A 345 8.81 51.81 24.49
C GLU A 345 9.76 52.43 23.44
N ASN A 346 10.42 51.60 22.63
CA ASN A 346 11.29 52.06 21.56
C ASN A 346 10.54 52.89 20.53
N LYS A 347 9.32 52.47 20.13
CA LYS A 347 8.48 53.20 19.18
C LYS A 347 8.08 54.59 19.75
N GLN A 348 7.83 54.69 21.05
CA GLN A 348 7.54 55.98 21.70
C GLN A 348 8.74 56.93 21.76
N LEU A 349 9.91 56.39 22.06
CA LEU A 349 11.16 57.15 22.11
C LEU A 349 11.52 57.70 20.69
N CYS A 350 11.37 56.91 19.63
CA CYS A 350 11.58 57.34 18.25
C CYS A 350 10.61 58.47 17.85
N LYS A 351 9.33 58.36 18.20
CA LYS A 351 8.33 59.42 17.97
C LYS A 351 8.70 60.74 18.66
N LYS A 352 9.16 60.73 19.92
CA LYS A 352 9.59 61.94 20.65
C LYS A 352 10.83 62.55 20.02
N ARG A 353 11.83 61.79 19.58
CA ARG A 353 13.02 62.29 18.87
C ARG A 353 12.66 62.99 17.58
N ASN A 354 11.78 62.43 16.76
CA ASN A 354 11.33 62.99 15.50
C ASN A 354 10.50 64.27 15.69
N LEU A 355 9.78 64.43 16.78
CA LEU A 355 9.08 65.67 17.16
C LEU A 355 10.07 66.78 17.58
N CYS A 356 11.11 66.44 18.32
CA CYS A 356 12.14 67.40 18.75
C CYS A 356 13.01 67.88 17.55
N SER A 357 13.34 67.02 16.59
CA SER A 357 14.09 67.40 15.40
C SER A 357 13.29 68.32 14.47
N ARG A 358 11.95 68.12 14.35
CA ARG A 358 11.08 69.00 13.55
C ARG A 358 10.87 70.39 14.17
N GLN A 359 10.95 70.52 15.50
CA GLN A 359 10.86 71.83 16.19
C GLN A 359 12.18 72.56 16.21
N GLY A 360 13.34 71.87 16.01
CA GLY A 360 14.67 72.56 15.90
C GLY A 360 14.99 73.14 14.55
N THR A 361 14.22 72.85 13.51
CA THR A 361 14.44 73.31 12.11
C THR A 361 13.56 74.54 11.77
N GLN A 362 12.73 74.99 12.73
CA GLN A 362 11.91 76.20 12.55
C GLN A 362 12.44 77.43 13.33
N LYS A 363 13.71 77.51 13.60
CA LYS A 363 14.35 78.75 14.13
C LYS A 363 15.39 79.29 13.19
#